data_9316bef310cf4a8cc74c83d31e016631
#
_entry.id   9316bef310cf4a8cc74c83d31e016631
#
_cell.length_a   1.000
_cell.length_b   1.000
_cell.length_c   1.000
_cell.angle_alpha   90.00
_cell.angle_beta   90.00
_cell.angle_gamma   90.00
#
_symmetry.space_group_name_H-M   'P 1'
#
loop_
_entity.id
_entity.type
_entity.pdbx_description
1 polymer ?
#
loop_
_entity_poly.entity_id
_entity_poly.type
_entity_poly.pdbx_seq_one_letter_code
_entity_poly.pdbx_strand_id
1 'polypeptide(L)'
;MFRTETMTAGLKDYTKVRTLYENAFPPEERIPIRYLENGHQGNGDFIAFYQGDVFCGFFYLLTFGDLTNILFLAVEESLRGNGCGTRALQAIRSLKPDNRIILD
;
A
#
# COMPACT_ATOMS: atom_id res chain seq x y z
N MET A 1 11.62 -2.48 -13.61
CA MET A 1 11.58 -3.49 -12.54
C MET A 1 10.64 -3.05 -11.44
N PHE A 2 9.80 -3.94 -10.99
CA PHE A 2 8.86 -3.66 -9.90
C PHE A 2 9.61 -3.62 -8.56
N ARG A 3 9.37 -2.58 -7.75
CA ARG A 3 10.00 -2.47 -6.43
C ARG A 3 9.07 -1.81 -5.44
N THR A 4 9.34 -1.98 -4.16
CA THR A 4 8.55 -1.41 -3.08
C THR A 4 9.42 -0.56 -2.17
N GLU A 5 8.82 0.45 -1.53
CA GLU A 5 9.48 1.27 -0.52
C GLU A 5 8.51 1.56 0.60
N THR A 6 9.01 1.53 1.82
CA THR A 6 8.21 1.89 2.98
C THR A 6 7.84 3.37 2.91
N MET A 7 6.56 3.65 3.16
CA MET A 7 6.07 5.02 3.18
C MET A 7 6.58 5.73 4.43
N THR A 8 7.30 6.82 4.20
CA THR A 8 7.79 7.70 5.28
C THR A 8 7.62 9.14 4.85
N ALA A 9 7.71 10.07 5.80
CA ALA A 9 7.63 11.50 5.47
C ALA A 9 8.76 11.94 4.54
N GLY A 10 9.87 11.20 4.52
CA GLY A 10 11.00 11.48 3.65
C GLY A 10 10.94 10.82 2.28
N LEU A 11 9.90 10.04 2.01
CA LEU A 11 9.76 9.38 0.71
C LEU A 11 9.61 10.44 -0.39
N LYS A 12 10.34 10.26 -1.49
CA LYS A 12 10.30 11.19 -2.60
C LYS A 12 8.89 11.45 -3.11
N ASP A 13 8.07 10.40 -3.20
CA ASP A 13 6.72 10.49 -3.72
C ASP A 13 5.64 10.55 -2.63
N TYR A 14 6.00 11.04 -1.44
CA TYR A 14 5.09 11.15 -0.31
C TYR A 14 3.76 11.81 -0.70
N THR A 15 3.83 12.94 -1.39
CA THR A 15 2.64 13.70 -1.80
C THR A 15 1.78 12.90 -2.78
N LYS A 16 2.42 12.15 -3.68
CA LYS A 16 1.69 11.30 -4.63
C LYS A 16 0.92 10.19 -3.93
N VAL A 17 1.53 9.55 -2.94
CA VAL A 17 0.86 8.52 -2.14
C VAL A 17 -0.35 9.12 -1.43
N ARG A 18 -0.15 10.25 -0.77
CA ARG A 18 -1.21 10.93 -0.02
C ARG A 18 -2.37 11.33 -0.93
N THR A 19 -2.06 11.91 -2.09
CA THR A 19 -3.07 12.32 -3.05
C THR A 19 -3.86 11.12 -3.57
N LEU A 20 -3.15 10.03 -3.90
CA LEU A 20 -3.81 8.81 -4.36
C LEU A 20 -4.74 8.24 -3.28
N TYR A 21 -4.28 8.22 -2.03
CA TYR A 21 -5.09 7.75 -0.91
C TYR A 21 -6.38 8.56 -0.79
N GLU A 22 -6.27 9.89 -0.85
CA GLU A 22 -7.44 10.76 -0.71
C GLU A 22 -8.38 10.66 -1.90
N ASN A 23 -7.87 10.40 -3.10
CA ASN A 23 -8.71 10.29 -4.30
C ASN A 23 -9.33 8.91 -4.46
N ALA A 24 -8.65 7.87 -4.01
CA ALA A 24 -9.13 6.50 -4.20
C ALA A 24 -10.18 6.07 -3.19
N PHE A 25 -10.22 6.72 -2.02
CA PHE A 25 -11.11 6.33 -0.93
C PHE A 25 -11.90 7.53 -0.42
N PRO A 26 -13.24 7.42 -0.28
CA PRO A 26 -14.05 8.52 0.22
C PRO A 26 -13.75 8.83 1.70
N PRO A 27 -14.04 10.05 2.17
CA PRO A 27 -13.69 10.45 3.54
C PRO A 27 -14.18 9.49 4.63
N GLU A 28 -15.36 8.92 4.45
CA GLU A 28 -15.94 8.02 5.46
C GLU A 28 -15.23 6.66 5.53
N GLU A 29 -14.42 6.32 4.52
CA GLU A 29 -13.65 5.07 4.51
C GLU A 29 -12.19 5.27 4.90
N ARG A 30 -11.74 6.52 4.98
CA ARG A 30 -10.34 6.80 5.24
C ARG A 30 -10.02 6.81 6.73
N ILE A 31 -8.82 6.31 7.05
CA ILE A 31 -8.20 6.46 8.35
C ILE A 31 -7.26 7.65 8.23
N PRO A 32 -7.17 8.56 9.23
CA PRO A 32 -6.22 9.65 9.15
C PRO A 32 -4.82 9.14 8.82
N ILE A 33 -4.18 9.75 7.83
CA ILE A 33 -2.92 9.24 7.28
C ILE A 33 -1.83 9.12 8.34
N ARG A 34 -1.86 9.96 9.36
CA ARG A 34 -0.87 9.89 10.45
C ARG A 34 -0.92 8.56 11.20
N TYR A 35 -2.09 7.92 11.30
CA TYR A 35 -2.21 6.61 11.93
C TYR A 35 -1.61 5.53 11.04
N LEU A 36 -1.77 5.65 9.73
CA LEU A 36 -1.16 4.72 8.79
C LEU A 36 0.36 4.86 8.83
N GLU A 37 0.86 6.10 8.88
CA GLU A 37 2.29 6.36 8.95
C GLU A 37 2.90 5.83 10.24
N ASN A 38 2.14 5.82 11.35
CA ASN A 38 2.59 5.29 12.63
C ASN A 38 2.52 3.77 12.71
N GLY A 39 1.97 3.11 11.66
CA GLY A 39 2.01 1.66 11.55
C GLY A 39 1.19 0.91 12.58
N HIS A 40 0.09 1.47 13.09
CA HIS A 40 -0.80 0.79 14.05
C HIS A 40 -0.01 0.04 15.13
N GLN A 41 0.88 0.75 15.81
CA GLN A 41 1.69 0.18 16.91
C GLN A 41 2.54 -1.02 16.47
N GLY A 42 3.00 -1.01 15.22
CA GLY A 42 3.88 -2.04 14.70
C GLY A 42 3.20 -3.13 13.89
N ASN A 43 1.87 -3.15 13.83
CA ASN A 43 1.15 -4.16 13.08
C ASN A 43 0.83 -3.75 11.63
N GLY A 44 1.11 -2.50 11.27
CA GLY A 44 0.79 -1.96 9.96
C GLY A 44 2.01 -1.82 9.08
N ASP A 45 1.84 -2.06 7.78
CA ASP A 45 2.86 -1.86 6.76
C ASP A 45 2.31 -0.96 5.67
N PHE A 46 2.82 0.26 5.58
CA PHE A 46 2.44 1.24 4.58
C PHE A 46 3.51 1.28 3.51
N ILE A 47 3.21 0.76 2.32
CA ILE A 47 4.20 0.48 1.28
C ILE A 47 3.79 1.13 -0.03
N ALA A 48 4.72 1.91 -0.61
CA ALA A 48 4.58 2.44 -1.98
C ALA A 48 5.22 1.46 -2.95
N PHE A 49 4.68 1.33 -4.16
CA PHE A 49 5.29 0.46 -5.16
C PHE A 49 5.51 1.20 -6.47
N TYR A 50 6.51 0.72 -7.20
CA TYR A 50 7.07 1.39 -8.35
C TYR A 50 7.34 0.42 -9.48
N GLN A 51 7.30 0.93 -10.69
CA GLN A 51 7.86 0.24 -11.85
C GLN A 51 9.08 1.07 -12.28
N GLY A 52 10.28 0.59 -11.93
CA GLY A 52 11.47 1.40 -12.05
C GLY A 52 11.39 2.63 -11.15
N ASP A 53 11.47 3.81 -11.73
CA ASP A 53 11.35 5.07 -10.99
C ASP A 53 9.94 5.66 -11.03
N VAL A 54 9.00 4.98 -11.68
CA VAL A 54 7.64 5.47 -11.84
C VAL A 54 6.79 4.99 -10.67
N PHE A 55 6.23 5.94 -9.92
CA PHE A 55 5.29 5.63 -8.83
C PHE A 55 4.02 5.02 -9.42
N CYS A 56 3.65 3.84 -8.94
CA CYS A 56 2.47 3.12 -9.45
C CYS A 56 1.31 3.07 -8.48
N GLY A 57 1.58 3.12 -7.19
CA GLY A 57 0.52 3.00 -6.20
C GLY A 57 1.05 2.68 -4.81
N PHE A 58 0.15 2.26 -3.93
CA PHE A 58 0.52 1.88 -2.58
C PHE A 58 -0.43 0.81 -2.06
N PHE A 59 0.00 0.16 -0.98
CA PHE A 59 -0.90 -0.68 -0.19
C PHE A 59 -0.62 -0.47 1.29
N TYR A 60 -1.61 -0.79 2.10
CA TYR A 60 -1.49 -0.77 3.55
C TYR A 60 -1.99 -2.11 4.10
N LEU A 61 -1.13 -2.77 4.85
CA LEU A 61 -1.41 -4.08 5.44
C LEU A 61 -1.53 -3.94 6.93
N LEU A 62 -2.45 -4.70 7.52
CA LEU A 62 -2.59 -4.80 8.96
C LEU A 62 -2.52 -6.27 9.33
N THR A 63 -1.51 -6.65 10.11
CA THR A 63 -1.21 -8.04 10.42
C THR A 63 -1.39 -8.33 11.90
N PHE A 64 -2.11 -9.39 12.21
CA PHE A 64 -2.24 -9.94 13.55
C PHE A 64 -2.02 -11.45 13.47
N GLY A 65 -0.93 -11.93 14.10
CA GLY A 65 -0.59 -13.33 14.05
C GLY A 65 -0.36 -13.82 12.63
N ASP A 66 -1.09 -14.83 12.21
CA ASP A 66 -0.97 -15.43 10.89
C ASP A 66 -1.96 -14.85 9.86
N LEU A 67 -2.62 -13.75 10.21
CA LEU A 67 -3.62 -13.12 9.37
C LEU A 67 -3.14 -11.72 8.95
N THR A 68 -3.14 -11.46 7.65
CA THR A 68 -2.82 -10.15 7.10
C THR A 68 -4.02 -9.63 6.32
N ASN A 69 -4.48 -8.44 6.69
CA ASN A 69 -5.57 -7.75 6.00
C ASN A 69 -5.00 -6.67 5.09
N ILE A 70 -5.45 -6.66 3.84
CA ILE A 70 -5.17 -5.56 2.93
C ILE A 70 -6.26 -4.52 3.17
N LEU A 71 -5.93 -3.47 3.95
CA LEU A 71 -6.91 -2.42 4.24
C LEU A 71 -7.09 -1.48 3.08
N PHE A 72 -5.99 -1.14 2.41
CA PHE A 72 -6.00 -0.23 1.26
C PHE A 72 -5.06 -0.76 0.21
N LEU A 73 -5.48 -0.67 -1.04
CA LEU A 73 -4.65 -0.97 -2.21
C LEU A 73 -5.14 -0.08 -3.34
N ALA A 74 -4.28 0.76 -3.86
CA ALA A 74 -4.63 1.68 -4.92
C ALA A 74 -3.52 1.75 -5.96
N VAL A 75 -3.91 1.83 -7.23
CA VAL A 75 -3.01 2.00 -8.37
C VAL A 75 -3.32 3.33 -9.03
N GLU A 76 -2.30 4.07 -9.42
CA GLU A 76 -2.46 5.31 -10.18
C GLU A 76 -3.36 5.06 -11.39
N GLU A 77 -4.33 5.96 -11.60
CA GLU A 77 -5.35 5.77 -12.64
C GLU A 77 -4.73 5.56 -14.02
N SER A 78 -3.71 6.34 -14.35
CA SER A 78 -3.03 6.28 -15.64
C SER A 78 -2.29 4.96 -15.88
N LEU A 79 -2.06 4.19 -14.82
CA LEU A 79 -1.29 2.94 -14.89
C LEU A 79 -2.14 1.70 -14.66
N ARG A 80 -3.44 1.86 -14.50
CA ARG A 80 -4.35 0.72 -14.34
C ARG A 80 -4.39 -0.08 -15.64
N GLY A 81 -4.51 -1.40 -15.49
CA GLY A 81 -4.52 -2.30 -16.64
C GLY A 81 -3.14 -2.75 -17.09
N ASN A 82 -2.07 -2.30 -16.42
CA ASN A 82 -0.69 -2.66 -16.77
C ASN A 82 -0.09 -3.73 -15.85
N GLY A 83 -0.93 -4.42 -15.08
CA GLY A 83 -0.46 -5.49 -14.21
C GLY A 83 0.12 -5.04 -12.87
N CYS A 84 0.08 -3.75 -12.55
CA CYS A 84 0.63 -3.24 -11.30
C CYS A 84 -0.08 -3.82 -10.08
N GLY A 85 -1.41 -3.92 -10.13
CA GLY A 85 -2.19 -4.50 -9.04
C GLY A 85 -1.82 -5.94 -8.78
N THR A 86 -1.67 -6.74 -9.83
CA THR A 86 -1.26 -8.15 -9.71
C THR A 86 0.13 -8.26 -9.10
N ARG A 87 1.06 -7.41 -9.53
CA ARG A 87 2.41 -7.40 -8.97
C ARG A 87 2.43 -6.97 -7.51
N ALA A 88 1.56 -6.02 -7.15
CA ALA A 88 1.40 -5.60 -5.75
C ALA A 88 0.92 -6.77 -4.89
N LEU A 89 -0.06 -7.55 -5.37
CA LEU A 89 -0.51 -8.73 -4.63
C LEU A 89 0.58 -9.78 -4.50
N GLN A 90 1.40 -9.98 -5.52
CA GLN A 90 2.55 -10.87 -5.45
C GLN A 90 3.57 -10.38 -4.42
N ALA A 91 3.81 -9.07 -4.37
CA ALA A 91 4.71 -8.48 -3.37
C ALA A 91 4.19 -8.69 -1.95
N ILE A 92 2.88 -8.54 -1.74
CA ILE A 92 2.27 -8.78 -0.43
C ILE A 92 2.48 -10.23 0.00
N ARG A 93 2.28 -11.17 -0.91
CA ARG A 93 2.50 -12.60 -0.61
C ARG A 93 3.95 -12.87 -0.25
N SER A 94 4.90 -12.17 -0.92
CA SER A 94 6.32 -12.31 -0.61
C SER A 94 6.68 -11.72 0.75
N LEU A 95 6.03 -10.63 1.13
CA LEU A 95 6.25 -9.99 2.44
C LEU A 95 5.69 -10.82 3.59
N LYS A 96 4.60 -11.54 3.35
CA LYS A 96 3.89 -12.30 4.37
C LYS A 96 3.64 -13.73 3.91
N PRO A 97 4.72 -14.51 3.66
CA PRO A 97 4.59 -15.81 2.99
C PRO A 97 3.84 -16.86 3.80
N ASP A 98 3.84 -16.74 5.12
CA ASP A 98 3.19 -17.71 6.00
C ASP A 98 1.79 -17.28 6.45
N ASN A 99 1.32 -16.14 5.98
CA ASN A 99 0.05 -15.58 6.45
C ASN A 99 -1.07 -15.81 5.45
N ARG A 100 -2.28 -15.95 6.00
CA ARG A 100 -3.49 -15.80 5.20
C ARG A 100 -3.66 -14.33 4.88
N ILE A 101 -4.00 -14.03 3.65
CA ILE A 101 -4.16 -12.66 3.19
C ILE A 101 -5.62 -12.44 2.85
N ILE A 102 -6.23 -11.42 3.46
CA ILE A 102 -7.63 -11.06 3.28
C ILE A 102 -7.69 -9.67 2.69
N LEU A 103 -8.53 -9.50 1.68
CA LEU A 103 -8.83 -8.20 1.10
C LEU A 103 -10.14 -7.71 1.70
N ASP A 104 -10.08 -6.57 2.35
CA ASP A 104 -11.29 -5.94 2.91
C ASP A 104 -12.14 -5.25 1.86
#